data_94c966b4d7f4130386805adb68832982
#
_entry.id   94c966b4d7f4130386805adb68832982
#
_cell.length_a   1.000
_cell.length_b   1.000
_cell.length_c   1.000
_cell.angle_alpha   90.00
_cell.angle_beta   90.00
_cell.angle_gamma   90.00
#
_symmetry.space_group_name_H-M   'P 1'
#
loop_
_entity.id
_entity.type
_entity.pdbx_description
1 polymer ?
#
loop_
_entity_poly.entity_id
_entity_poly.type
_entity_poly.pdbx_seq_one_letter_code
_entity_poly.pdbx_strand_id
1 'polypeptide(L)'
;YLPNTEITAVDISQEALKVAKKNAISNEVENQITFISSDLFTNLENQKFDIIVSNPPYIKEAVMKELDKEVKMEPELALNGGKDGLYFYRKIVSNAYQYLKYKGYLCLEIGFDQKIDVIELIENEEKFENTYSKKDLYNNDRIIVTRLI
;
A
#
# COMPACT_ATOMS: atom_id res chain seq x y z
N TYR A 1 -16.37 -10.30 -2.22
CA TYR A 1 -16.29 -10.99 -0.93
C TYR A 1 -15.39 -12.21 -1.07
N LEU A 2 -14.47 -12.40 -0.13
CA LEU A 2 -13.45 -13.46 -0.13
C LEU A 2 -13.60 -14.27 1.18
N PRO A 3 -14.56 -15.21 1.27
CA PRO A 3 -14.96 -15.83 2.53
C PRO A 3 -13.89 -16.70 3.20
N ASN A 4 -12.87 -17.12 2.44
CA ASN A 4 -11.79 -17.98 2.93
C ASN A 4 -10.42 -17.25 2.96
N THR A 5 -10.44 -15.92 3.05
CA THR A 5 -9.22 -15.11 3.05
C THR A 5 -8.87 -14.70 4.47
N GLU A 6 -7.63 -14.93 4.88
CA GLU A 6 -7.06 -14.38 6.09
C GLU A 6 -6.35 -13.05 5.73
N ILE A 7 -6.67 -11.99 6.44
CA ILE A 7 -6.16 -10.65 6.19
C ILE A 7 -5.33 -10.18 7.39
N THR A 8 -4.15 -9.67 7.12
CA THR A 8 -3.38 -8.90 8.10
C THR A 8 -3.45 -7.42 7.71
N ALA A 9 -4.17 -6.64 8.50
CA ALA A 9 -4.31 -5.19 8.30
C ALA A 9 -3.27 -4.46 9.15
N VAL A 10 -2.48 -3.60 8.50
CA VAL A 10 -1.35 -2.91 9.11
C VAL A 10 -1.52 -1.41 8.98
N ASP A 11 -1.33 -0.70 10.06
CA ASP A 11 -1.23 0.76 10.06
C ASP A 11 -0.33 1.22 11.20
N ILE A 12 0.36 2.33 11.02
CA ILE A 12 1.16 2.98 12.07
C ILE A 12 0.25 3.70 13.09
N SER A 13 -0.92 4.16 12.63
CA SER A 13 -1.91 4.86 13.45
C SER A 13 -2.81 3.88 14.20
N GLN A 14 -2.69 3.85 15.51
CA GLN A 14 -3.59 3.07 16.36
C GLN A 14 -5.04 3.53 16.25
N GLU A 15 -5.27 4.81 16.00
CA GLU A 15 -6.63 5.35 15.80
C GLU A 15 -7.24 4.84 14.48
N ALA A 16 -6.45 4.78 13.40
CA ALA A 16 -6.90 4.18 12.15
C ALA A 16 -7.25 2.70 12.34
N LEU A 17 -6.43 1.94 13.06
CA LEU A 17 -6.71 0.53 13.39
C LEU A 17 -7.97 0.35 14.24
N LYS A 18 -8.25 1.27 15.17
CA LYS A 18 -9.51 1.24 15.94
C LYS A 18 -10.73 1.43 15.03
N VAL A 19 -10.64 2.35 14.08
CA VAL A 19 -11.72 2.59 13.09
C VAL A 19 -11.88 1.36 12.18
N ALA A 20 -10.77 0.84 11.65
CA ALA A 20 -10.78 -0.35 10.82
C ALA A 20 -11.40 -1.56 11.52
N LYS A 21 -11.07 -1.77 12.81
CA LYS A 21 -11.67 -2.83 13.62
C LYS A 21 -13.18 -2.64 13.82
N LYS A 22 -13.64 -1.42 14.09
CA LYS A 22 -15.09 -1.13 14.16
C LYS A 22 -15.79 -1.43 12.84
N ASN A 23 -15.18 -1.05 11.73
CA ASN A 23 -15.72 -1.33 10.39
C ASN A 23 -15.77 -2.84 10.11
N ALA A 24 -14.75 -3.60 10.52
CA ALA A 24 -14.74 -5.05 10.37
C ALA A 24 -15.90 -5.71 11.14
N ILE A 25 -16.15 -5.30 12.39
CA ILE A 25 -17.28 -5.77 13.20
C ILE A 25 -18.61 -5.43 12.54
N SER A 26 -18.77 -4.17 12.07
CA SER A 26 -20.00 -3.73 11.40
C SER A 26 -20.31 -4.47 10.09
N ASN A 27 -19.27 -5.03 9.46
CA ASN A 27 -19.39 -5.82 8.23
C ASN A 27 -19.30 -7.34 8.48
N GLU A 28 -19.28 -7.77 9.73
CA GLU A 28 -19.25 -9.21 10.14
C GLU A 28 -18.03 -9.97 9.56
N VAL A 29 -16.86 -9.30 9.46
CA VAL A 29 -15.63 -9.88 8.92
C VAL A 29 -14.44 -9.82 9.90
N GLU A 30 -14.67 -9.44 11.15
CA GLU A 30 -13.62 -9.28 12.16
C GLU A 30 -12.83 -10.56 12.44
N ASN A 31 -13.45 -11.72 12.26
CA ASN A 31 -12.80 -13.02 12.47
C ASN A 31 -11.80 -13.38 11.36
N GLN A 32 -11.82 -12.66 10.23
CA GLN A 32 -10.91 -12.87 9.10
C GLN A 32 -9.72 -11.92 9.13
N ILE A 33 -9.71 -10.91 10.03
CA ILE A 33 -8.76 -9.82 10.00
C ILE A 33 -7.95 -9.75 11.29
N THR A 34 -6.63 -9.86 11.17
CA THR A 34 -5.68 -9.55 12.24
C THR A 34 -5.19 -8.12 12.07
N PHE A 35 -5.29 -7.30 13.13
CA PHE A 35 -4.88 -5.90 13.11
C PHE A 35 -3.54 -5.73 13.84
N ILE A 36 -2.54 -5.19 13.16
CA ILE A 36 -1.18 -5.01 13.68
C ILE A 36 -0.76 -3.54 13.55
N SER A 37 -0.38 -2.92 14.69
CA SER A 37 0.26 -1.60 14.67
C SER A 37 1.71 -1.76 14.23
N SER A 38 2.07 -1.20 13.06
CA SER A 38 3.40 -1.33 12.47
C SER A 38 3.70 -0.18 11.50
N ASP A 39 4.95 0.26 11.46
CA ASP A 39 5.47 1.04 10.33
C ASP A 39 5.85 0.07 9.22
N LEU A 40 5.01 0.01 8.18
CA LEU A 40 5.12 -0.96 7.10
C LEU A 40 5.28 -2.40 7.65
N PHE A 41 6.40 -3.04 7.38
CA PHE A 41 6.66 -4.44 7.71
C PHE A 41 7.29 -4.67 9.09
N THR A 42 7.60 -3.63 9.85
CA THR A 42 8.47 -3.69 11.05
C THR A 42 8.02 -4.74 12.08
N ASN A 43 6.71 -4.92 12.28
CA ASN A 43 6.13 -5.83 13.26
C ASN A 43 5.49 -7.08 12.63
N LEU A 44 5.83 -7.41 11.38
CA LEU A 44 5.31 -8.58 10.66
C LEU A 44 6.28 -9.78 10.71
N GLU A 45 6.79 -10.12 11.88
CA GLU A 45 7.79 -11.15 12.09
C GLU A 45 7.46 -12.47 11.35
N ASN A 46 8.36 -12.89 10.44
CA ASN A 46 8.31 -14.18 9.73
C ASN A 46 7.00 -14.52 8.99
N GLN A 47 6.11 -13.55 8.79
CA GLN A 47 4.87 -13.76 8.03
C GLN A 47 5.15 -13.75 6.52
N LYS A 48 4.39 -14.57 5.79
CA LYS A 48 4.44 -14.65 4.33
C LYS A 48 3.04 -14.59 3.77
N PHE A 49 2.85 -13.72 2.79
CA PHE A 49 1.56 -13.43 2.18
C PHE A 49 1.49 -13.87 0.73
N ASP A 50 0.33 -14.28 0.28
CA ASP A 50 0.06 -14.56 -1.13
C ASP A 50 -0.04 -13.24 -1.90
N ILE A 51 -0.58 -12.20 -1.25
CA ILE A 51 -0.75 -10.86 -1.84
C ILE A 51 -0.44 -9.81 -0.77
N ILE A 52 0.32 -8.80 -1.15
CA ILE A 52 0.50 -7.55 -0.39
C ILE A 52 -0.18 -6.44 -1.17
N VAL A 53 -1.07 -5.69 -0.52
CA VAL A 53 -1.75 -4.51 -1.09
C VAL A 53 -1.40 -3.30 -0.26
N SER A 54 -1.04 -2.20 -0.90
CA SER A 54 -0.78 -0.93 -0.21
C SER A 54 -1.29 0.26 -1.01
N ASN A 55 -1.90 1.21 -0.30
CA ASN A 55 -2.13 2.57 -0.76
C ASN A 55 -1.30 3.49 0.15
N PRO A 56 0.00 3.65 -0.13
CA PRO A 56 0.88 4.45 0.72
C PRO A 56 0.71 5.95 0.44
N PRO A 57 1.13 6.83 1.36
CA PRO A 57 1.21 8.26 1.09
C PRO A 57 2.12 8.52 -0.13
N TYR A 58 1.61 9.27 -1.11
CA TYR A 58 2.33 9.52 -2.38
C TYR A 58 2.33 10.97 -2.84
N ILE A 59 1.73 11.89 -2.08
CA ILE A 59 1.69 13.31 -2.45
C ILE A 59 3.06 13.93 -2.17
N LYS A 60 3.59 14.64 -3.17
CA LYS A 60 4.88 15.34 -3.05
C LYS A 60 4.77 16.46 -1.99
N GLU A 61 5.79 16.58 -1.16
CA GLU A 61 5.82 17.58 -0.08
C GLU A 61 5.53 19.02 -0.58
N ALA A 62 6.03 19.38 -1.76
CA ALA A 62 5.79 20.68 -2.35
C ALA A 62 4.30 20.95 -2.63
N VAL A 63 3.53 19.91 -2.97
CA VAL A 63 2.10 19.97 -3.33
C VAL A 63 1.21 20.01 -2.08
N MET A 64 1.68 19.53 -0.93
CA MET A 64 0.90 19.44 0.31
C MET A 64 0.25 20.77 0.71
N LYS A 65 0.88 21.90 0.42
CA LYS A 65 0.36 23.23 0.75
C LYS A 65 -0.79 23.66 -0.16
N GLU A 66 -0.85 23.11 -1.38
CA GLU A 66 -1.81 23.48 -2.42
C GLU A 66 -3.05 22.58 -2.44
N LEU A 67 -3.08 21.55 -1.58
CA LEU A 67 -4.20 20.60 -1.51
C LEU A 67 -5.51 21.29 -1.14
N ASP A 68 -6.61 20.77 -1.66
CA ASP A 68 -7.96 21.18 -1.31
C ASP A 68 -8.25 20.98 0.18
N LYS A 69 -9.16 21.79 0.73
CA LYS A 69 -9.49 21.78 2.17
C LYS A 69 -9.98 20.42 2.64
N GLU A 70 -10.70 19.68 1.79
CA GLU A 70 -11.22 18.36 2.10
C GLU A 70 -10.09 17.34 2.28
N VAL A 71 -9.10 17.36 1.39
CA VAL A 71 -7.92 16.50 1.49
C VAL A 71 -7.05 16.86 2.70
N LYS A 72 -6.96 18.16 3.03
CA LYS A 72 -6.25 18.65 4.24
C LYS A 72 -6.89 18.22 5.56
N MET A 73 -8.10 17.69 5.55
CA MET A 73 -8.72 17.11 6.75
C MET A 73 -8.15 15.72 7.09
N GLU A 74 -7.48 15.07 6.14
CA GLU A 74 -6.76 13.83 6.40
C GLU A 74 -5.45 14.12 7.14
N PRO A 75 -4.97 13.20 7.98
CA PRO A 75 -3.68 13.35 8.66
C PRO A 75 -2.55 13.51 7.62
N GLU A 76 -1.64 14.46 7.83
CA GLU A 76 -0.48 14.69 6.94
C GLU A 76 0.33 13.40 6.72
N LEU A 77 0.43 12.58 7.76
CA LEU A 77 1.10 11.27 7.72
C LEU A 77 0.49 10.31 6.68
N ALA A 78 -0.80 10.45 6.38
CA ALA A 78 -1.50 9.61 5.41
C ALA A 78 -1.35 10.11 3.96
N LEU A 79 -0.83 11.33 3.76
CA LEU A 79 -0.78 11.99 2.46
C LEU A 79 0.66 12.20 1.96
N ASN A 80 1.57 12.59 2.87
CA ASN A 80 2.91 13.05 2.52
C ASN A 80 3.82 11.88 2.10
N GLY A 81 4.07 11.76 0.80
CA GLY A 81 4.97 10.79 0.18
C GLY A 81 6.45 11.21 0.16
N GLY A 82 6.80 12.30 0.84
CA GLY A 82 8.15 12.85 0.85
C GLY A 82 8.42 13.81 -0.32
N LYS A 83 9.69 14.15 -0.51
CA LYS A 83 10.13 15.18 -1.45
C LYS A 83 9.65 14.96 -2.89
N ASP A 84 9.68 13.71 -3.35
CA ASP A 84 9.30 13.33 -4.73
C ASP A 84 8.04 12.44 -4.79
N GLY A 85 7.40 12.16 -3.64
CA GLY A 85 6.22 11.32 -3.55
C GLY A 85 6.52 9.81 -3.61
N LEU A 86 7.80 9.41 -3.63
CA LEU A 86 8.20 8.01 -3.82
C LEU A 86 8.80 7.35 -2.57
N TYR A 87 8.84 8.06 -1.45
CA TYR A 87 9.51 7.59 -0.23
C TYR A 87 9.00 6.23 0.24
N PHE A 88 7.68 6.05 0.33
CA PHE A 88 7.10 4.79 0.77
C PHE A 88 7.21 3.68 -0.27
N TYR A 89 7.11 3.99 -1.55
CA TYR A 89 7.32 2.99 -2.60
C TYR A 89 8.72 2.38 -2.54
N ARG A 90 9.77 3.19 -2.35
CA ARG A 90 11.13 2.66 -2.16
C ARG A 90 11.19 1.70 -0.98
N LYS A 91 10.62 2.07 0.16
CA LYS A 91 10.60 1.21 1.36
C LYS A 91 9.79 -0.08 1.15
N ILE A 92 8.63 0.02 0.49
CA ILE A 92 7.78 -1.14 0.26
C ILE A 92 8.44 -2.09 -0.73
N VAL A 93 8.87 -1.61 -1.87
CA VAL A 93 9.45 -2.43 -2.95
C VAL A 93 10.71 -3.14 -2.47
N SER A 94 11.62 -2.45 -1.78
CA SER A 94 12.88 -3.03 -1.27
C SER A 94 12.69 -4.06 -0.15
N ASN A 95 11.50 -4.19 0.43
CA ASN A 95 11.25 -5.11 1.54
C ASN A 95 10.17 -6.16 1.24
N ALA A 96 9.21 -5.88 0.36
CA ALA A 96 8.03 -6.71 0.12
C ALA A 96 8.39 -8.16 -0.26
N TYR A 97 9.50 -8.39 -0.98
CA TYR A 97 9.94 -9.73 -1.36
C TYR A 97 10.21 -10.64 -0.16
N GLN A 98 10.58 -10.04 0.99
CA GLN A 98 10.82 -10.78 2.23
C GLN A 98 9.52 -11.26 2.89
N TYR A 99 8.38 -10.69 2.52
CA TYR A 99 7.06 -10.95 3.09
C TYR A 99 6.09 -11.58 2.09
N LEU A 100 6.50 -11.77 0.85
CA LEU A 100 5.72 -12.50 -0.15
C LEU A 100 6.10 -13.98 -0.17
N LYS A 101 5.13 -14.85 -0.39
CA LYS A 101 5.35 -16.22 -0.81
C LYS A 101 5.90 -16.24 -2.24
N TYR A 102 6.56 -17.33 -2.62
CA TYR A 102 6.97 -17.56 -4.01
C TYR A 102 5.78 -17.36 -4.98
N LYS A 103 5.96 -16.59 -6.01
CA LYS A 103 4.90 -16.15 -6.95
C LYS A 103 3.77 -15.33 -6.34
N GLY A 104 3.93 -14.82 -5.15
CA GLY A 104 3.01 -13.86 -4.54
C GLY A 104 3.01 -12.51 -5.25
N TYR A 105 1.97 -11.71 -5.05
CA TYR A 105 1.76 -10.46 -5.75
C TYR A 105 1.93 -9.25 -4.83
N LEU A 106 2.57 -8.20 -5.36
CA LEU A 106 2.56 -6.86 -4.79
C LEU A 106 1.65 -5.98 -5.62
N CYS A 107 0.68 -5.33 -4.97
CA CYS A 107 -0.27 -4.40 -5.57
C CYS A 107 -0.13 -3.04 -4.89
N LEU A 108 0.17 -2.00 -5.66
CA LEU A 108 0.39 -0.65 -5.17
C LEU A 108 -0.59 0.33 -5.82
N GLU A 109 -1.34 1.08 -5.02
CA GLU A 109 -2.01 2.28 -5.53
C GLU A 109 -0.96 3.36 -5.76
N ILE A 110 -1.13 4.16 -6.84
CA ILE A 110 -0.20 5.20 -7.25
C ILE A 110 -0.92 6.51 -7.59
N GLY A 111 -0.21 7.62 -7.48
CA GLY A 111 -0.59 8.87 -8.09
C GLY A 111 -0.60 8.74 -9.63
N PHE A 112 -1.50 9.48 -10.29
CA PHE A 112 -1.76 9.38 -11.73
C PHE A 112 -0.52 9.63 -12.61
N ASP A 113 0.48 10.33 -12.08
CA ASP A 113 1.74 10.71 -12.75
C ASP A 113 2.94 9.86 -12.33
N GLN A 114 2.77 8.84 -11.46
CA GLN A 114 3.88 8.11 -10.84
C GLN A 114 4.17 6.73 -11.44
N LYS A 115 3.43 6.32 -12.46
CA LYS A 115 3.53 4.97 -13.05
C LYS A 115 4.97 4.61 -13.45
N ILE A 116 5.63 5.49 -14.21
CA ILE A 116 6.96 5.23 -14.76
C ILE A 116 7.96 5.07 -13.62
N ASP A 117 7.96 6.00 -12.68
CA ASP A 117 8.90 6.02 -11.56
C ASP A 117 8.75 4.79 -10.66
N VAL A 118 7.49 4.37 -10.38
CA VAL A 118 7.24 3.20 -9.52
C VAL A 118 7.58 1.88 -10.23
N ILE A 119 7.32 1.78 -11.55
CA ILE A 119 7.75 0.60 -12.33
C ILE A 119 9.28 0.51 -12.33
N GLU A 120 9.99 1.61 -12.54
CA GLU A 120 11.46 1.64 -12.52
C GLU A 120 12.01 1.20 -11.15
N LEU A 121 11.40 1.62 -10.04
CA LEU A 121 11.77 1.15 -8.71
C LEU A 121 11.61 -0.38 -8.56
N ILE A 122 10.54 -0.95 -9.09
CA ILE A 122 10.27 -2.38 -9.03
C ILE A 122 11.27 -3.17 -9.88
N GLU A 123 11.54 -2.71 -11.10
CA GLU A 123 12.46 -3.36 -12.04
C GLU A 123 13.91 -3.35 -11.51
N ASN A 124 14.32 -2.28 -10.85
CA ASN A 124 15.66 -2.17 -10.26
C ASN A 124 15.91 -3.14 -9.09
N GLU A 125 14.86 -3.67 -8.45
CA GLU A 125 15.02 -4.67 -7.39
C GLU A 125 15.32 -6.08 -7.93
N GLU A 126 15.11 -6.34 -9.22
CA GLU A 126 15.38 -7.65 -9.86
C GLU A 126 14.74 -8.85 -9.12
N LYS A 127 13.71 -8.60 -8.34
CA LYS A 127 12.98 -9.61 -7.54
C LYS A 127 11.58 -9.87 -8.08
N PHE A 128 11.14 -9.03 -9.01
CA PHE A 128 9.76 -9.03 -9.49
C PHE A 128 9.70 -9.20 -11.01
N GLU A 129 8.61 -9.77 -11.47
CA GLU A 129 8.33 -9.98 -12.89
C GLU A 129 6.87 -9.63 -13.23
N ASN A 130 6.56 -9.56 -14.53
CA ASN A 130 5.20 -9.34 -15.02
C ASN A 130 4.55 -8.08 -14.44
N THR A 131 5.33 -6.99 -14.36
CA THR A 131 4.84 -5.70 -13.86
C THR A 131 3.94 -5.03 -14.88
N TYR A 132 2.73 -4.64 -14.45
CA TYR A 132 1.78 -3.91 -15.28
C TYR A 132 0.95 -2.92 -14.45
N SER A 133 0.35 -1.93 -15.13
CA SER A 133 -0.57 -1.00 -14.48
C SER A 133 -2.03 -1.26 -14.86
N LYS A 134 -2.93 -0.89 -13.95
CA LYS A 134 -4.38 -0.79 -14.20
C LYS A 134 -4.84 0.63 -14.03
N LYS A 135 -5.83 1.02 -14.83
CA LYS A 135 -6.40 2.35 -14.81
C LYS A 135 -7.67 2.41 -13.97
N ASP A 136 -7.95 3.61 -13.43
CA ASP A 136 -9.21 3.93 -12.79
C ASP A 136 -10.33 4.23 -13.82
N LEU A 137 -11.52 4.56 -13.33
CA LEU A 137 -12.68 4.91 -14.18
C LEU A 137 -12.49 6.18 -15.02
N TYR A 138 -11.53 7.03 -14.64
CA TYR A 138 -11.15 8.25 -15.35
C TYR A 138 -9.99 8.04 -16.32
N ASN A 139 -9.60 6.77 -16.55
CA ASN A 139 -8.50 6.38 -17.43
C ASN A 139 -7.09 6.83 -16.98
N ASN A 140 -6.91 7.16 -15.69
CA ASN A 140 -5.60 7.41 -15.10
C ASN A 140 -4.98 6.11 -14.63
N ASP A 141 -3.65 5.96 -14.78
CA ASP A 141 -2.93 4.86 -14.14
C ASP A 141 -3.09 4.98 -12.62
N ARG A 142 -3.56 3.90 -11.98
CA ARG A 142 -3.95 3.94 -10.56
C ARG A 142 -3.39 2.80 -9.75
N ILE A 143 -3.17 1.65 -10.33
CA ILE A 143 -2.66 0.49 -9.62
C ILE A 143 -1.51 -0.10 -10.41
N ILE A 144 -0.42 -0.45 -9.72
CA ILE A 144 0.64 -1.29 -10.26
C ILE A 144 0.54 -2.65 -9.59
N VAL A 145 0.66 -3.69 -10.41
CA VAL A 145 0.70 -5.09 -9.98
C VAL A 145 1.98 -5.70 -10.48
N THR A 146 2.68 -6.41 -9.60
CA THR A 146 3.88 -7.17 -9.94
C THR A 146 3.91 -8.49 -9.18
N ARG A 147 4.66 -9.46 -9.66
CA ARG A 147 4.76 -10.80 -9.05
C ARG A 147 6.19 -11.08 -8.61
N LEU A 148 6.36 -11.66 -7.43
CA LEU A 148 7.65 -12.16 -6.96
C LEU A 148 8.12 -13.34 -7.83
N ILE A 149 9.39 -13.33 -8.25
CA ILE A 149 10.04 -14.40 -9.03
C ILE A 149 10.18 -15.67 -8.21
#